data_65cad018be61bbde7a8df391691e2e92
#
_entry.id   65cad018be61bbde7a8df391691e2e92
#
_cell.length_a   1.000
_cell.length_b   1.000
_cell.length_c   1.000
_cell.angle_alpha   90.00
_cell.angle_beta   90.00
_cell.angle_gamma   90.00
#
_symmetry.space_group_name_H-M   'P 1'
#
loop_
_entity.id
_entity.type
_entity.pdbx_description
1 polymer ?
#
loop_
_entity_poly.entity_id
_entity_poly.type
_entity_poly.pdbx_seq_one_letter_code
_entity_poly.pdbx_strand_id
1 'polypeptide(L)'
;MSETTLLDIQSDYIFKRVFGVEKNKKLLISLINSILKCNPTVTDLEIRNTEISKIVKNNLTIYLDIKAEINPQEFVDIEIQVRNTGEIMERAVQYLAEILTLNCRKLTEKEKEAGQRQTYKYPKVIGIWIMGENVTDRKDAVNEACVAFPPTERDKYQIITDKLRIFFVELQKFHPKHIDRKNMLDVWMAFLKNPLNDDIQDVPEVKEALDTLKEISADKDEREIYYLRQHTEFGYISEKNVAVAQALEKGKKLEREKAKAEKVESAKKMLSKGLSIEDISDFTGLSLEEVKKL
;
A
#
# COMPACT_ATOMS: atom_id res chain seq x y z
N MET A 1 -9.57 -8.62 -37.34
CA MET A 1 -9.34 -9.22 -36.02
C MET A 1 -9.64 -8.12 -35.00
N SER A 2 -10.60 -8.33 -34.11
CA SER A 2 -10.85 -7.34 -33.05
C SER A 2 -9.60 -7.22 -32.19
N GLU A 3 -9.04 -6.02 -32.04
CA GLU A 3 -7.95 -5.77 -31.09
C GLU A 3 -8.41 -6.22 -29.70
N THR A 4 -7.74 -7.21 -29.16
CA THR A 4 -8.02 -7.69 -27.80
C THR A 4 -7.61 -6.57 -26.84
N THR A 5 -8.56 -6.00 -26.12
CA THR A 5 -8.28 -5.00 -25.10
C THR A 5 -7.36 -5.58 -24.03
N LEU A 6 -6.24 -4.90 -23.76
CA LEU A 6 -5.31 -5.31 -22.71
C LEU A 6 -5.98 -5.26 -21.33
N LEU A 7 -5.66 -6.24 -20.50
CA LEU A 7 -6.00 -6.24 -19.09
C LEU A 7 -5.12 -5.24 -18.33
N ASP A 8 -5.62 -4.72 -17.21
CA ASP A 8 -4.90 -3.70 -16.45
C ASP A 8 -3.69 -4.30 -15.73
N ILE A 9 -2.48 -3.85 -16.11
CA ILE A 9 -1.21 -4.27 -15.50
C ILE A 9 -1.10 -3.88 -14.02
N GLN A 10 -1.83 -2.85 -13.57
CA GLN A 10 -1.85 -2.43 -12.17
C GLN A 10 -2.73 -3.33 -11.29
N SER A 11 -3.54 -4.23 -11.88
CA SER A 11 -4.22 -5.26 -11.11
C SER A 11 -3.20 -6.20 -10.48
N ASP A 12 -3.39 -6.54 -9.19
CA ASP A 12 -2.56 -7.49 -8.44
C ASP A 12 -2.39 -8.82 -9.19
N TYR A 13 -3.50 -9.33 -9.73
CA TYR A 13 -3.52 -10.57 -10.47
C TYR A 13 -2.68 -10.51 -11.74
N ILE A 14 -2.85 -9.47 -12.56
CA ILE A 14 -2.12 -9.34 -13.85
C ILE A 14 -0.65 -9.04 -13.60
N PHE A 15 -0.33 -8.17 -12.66
CA PHE A 15 1.04 -7.88 -12.26
C PHE A 15 1.79 -9.16 -11.87
N LYS A 16 1.18 -9.98 -11.02
CA LYS A 16 1.75 -11.27 -10.60
C LYS A 16 1.92 -12.24 -11.77
N ARG A 17 0.99 -12.26 -12.72
CA ARG A 17 1.09 -13.10 -13.93
C ARG A 17 2.20 -12.65 -14.86
N VAL A 18 2.49 -11.34 -14.92
CA VAL A 18 3.57 -10.80 -15.76
C VAL A 18 4.93 -10.90 -15.06
N PHE A 19 5.05 -10.52 -13.78
CA PHE A 19 6.33 -10.43 -13.09
C PHE A 19 6.63 -11.57 -12.12
N GLY A 20 5.62 -12.22 -11.56
CA GLY A 20 5.74 -13.21 -10.48
C GLY A 20 5.89 -14.66 -10.92
N VAL A 21 6.23 -14.91 -12.18
CA VAL A 21 6.39 -16.26 -12.75
C VAL A 21 7.84 -16.53 -13.14
N GLU A 22 8.31 -17.76 -12.96
CA GLU A 22 9.72 -18.13 -13.20
C GLU A 22 10.17 -17.83 -14.66
N LYS A 23 9.28 -18.00 -15.64
CA LYS A 23 9.54 -17.66 -17.05
C LYS A 23 10.01 -16.21 -17.21
N ASN A 24 9.47 -15.29 -16.43
CA ASN A 24 9.69 -13.85 -16.53
C ASN A 24 10.61 -13.29 -15.44
N LYS A 25 11.33 -14.13 -14.73
CA LYS A 25 12.23 -13.77 -13.64
C LYS A 25 13.18 -12.61 -13.96
N LYS A 26 13.65 -12.52 -15.20
CA LYS A 26 14.51 -11.41 -15.65
C LYS A 26 13.82 -10.06 -15.61
N LEU A 27 12.52 -10.00 -15.92
CA LEU A 27 11.72 -8.78 -15.85
C LEU A 27 11.60 -8.33 -14.38
N LEU A 28 11.34 -9.27 -13.48
CA LEU A 28 11.28 -8.99 -12.05
C LEU A 28 12.62 -8.48 -11.51
N ILE A 29 13.73 -9.09 -11.89
CA ILE A 29 15.09 -8.63 -11.52
C ILE A 29 15.34 -7.21 -12.02
N SER A 30 14.97 -6.90 -13.28
CA SER A 30 15.11 -5.56 -13.85
C SER A 30 14.30 -4.53 -13.08
N LEU A 31 13.05 -4.84 -12.73
CA LEU A 31 12.17 -3.98 -11.94
C LEU A 31 12.77 -3.72 -10.54
N ILE A 32 13.15 -4.78 -9.82
CA ILE A 32 13.77 -4.67 -8.48
C ILE A 32 15.02 -3.79 -8.53
N ASN A 33 15.94 -4.07 -9.44
CA ASN A 33 17.20 -3.31 -9.57
C ASN A 33 16.95 -1.83 -9.86
N SER A 34 15.94 -1.53 -10.69
CA SER A 34 15.60 -0.15 -11.03
C SER A 34 15.11 0.67 -9.82
N ILE A 35 14.35 0.03 -8.92
CA ILE A 35 13.81 0.67 -7.73
C ILE A 35 14.86 0.77 -6.62
N LEU A 36 15.54 -0.34 -6.33
CA LEU A 36 16.46 -0.42 -5.19
C LEU A 36 17.80 0.24 -5.45
N LYS A 37 18.21 0.43 -6.72
CA LYS A 37 19.55 0.88 -7.10
C LYS A 37 20.63 0.11 -6.33
N CYS A 38 20.48 -1.23 -6.29
CA CYS A 38 21.32 -2.11 -5.49
C CYS A 38 22.80 -2.08 -5.93
N ASN A 39 23.68 -2.16 -4.94
CA ASN A 39 25.08 -2.43 -5.16
C ASN A 39 25.56 -3.47 -4.12
N PRO A 40 25.87 -4.72 -4.49
CA PRO A 40 25.86 -5.24 -5.89
C PRO A 40 24.44 -5.37 -6.47
N THR A 41 24.36 -5.34 -7.79
CA THR A 41 23.11 -5.55 -8.56
C THR A 41 22.60 -6.96 -8.33
N VAL A 42 21.28 -7.11 -8.17
CA VAL A 42 20.63 -8.42 -8.12
C VAL A 42 20.77 -9.09 -9.48
N THR A 43 21.41 -10.24 -9.54
CA THR A 43 21.65 -11.01 -10.77
C THR A 43 20.77 -12.26 -10.86
N ASP A 44 20.32 -12.75 -9.73
CA ASP A 44 19.42 -13.89 -9.61
C ASP A 44 18.50 -13.74 -8.38
N LEU A 45 17.38 -14.45 -8.37
CA LEU A 45 16.45 -14.51 -7.26
C LEU A 45 15.66 -15.82 -7.31
N GLU A 46 15.08 -16.20 -6.18
CA GLU A 46 14.13 -17.30 -6.08
C GLU A 46 12.74 -16.74 -5.78
N ILE A 47 11.79 -16.95 -6.69
CA ILE A 47 10.40 -16.57 -6.47
C ILE A 47 9.80 -17.55 -5.47
N ARG A 48 9.40 -17.04 -4.29
CA ARG A 48 8.83 -17.83 -3.21
C ARG A 48 7.30 -17.80 -3.26
N ASN A 49 6.68 -18.84 -2.71
CA ASN A 49 5.22 -18.91 -2.64
C ASN A 49 4.64 -17.73 -1.86
N THR A 50 3.65 -17.07 -2.44
CA THR A 50 3.04 -15.84 -1.94
C THR A 50 1.98 -16.07 -0.85
N GLU A 51 1.66 -17.33 -0.50
CA GLU A 51 0.82 -17.64 0.66
C GLU A 51 1.66 -17.69 1.93
N ILE A 52 1.48 -16.70 2.78
CA ILE A 52 1.94 -16.81 4.18
C ILE A 52 0.86 -17.59 4.92
N SER A 53 1.19 -18.83 5.32
CA SER A 53 0.26 -19.71 6.02
C SER A 53 -0.20 -19.08 7.34
N LYS A 54 -1.47 -19.26 7.62
CA LYS A 54 -2.32 -18.94 8.78
C LYS A 54 -1.59 -18.91 10.13
N ILE A 55 -0.86 -17.85 10.45
CA ILE A 55 -0.25 -17.68 11.77
C ILE A 55 -1.13 -16.80 12.67
N VAL A 56 -2.13 -16.12 12.15
CA VAL A 56 -2.98 -15.23 12.93
C VAL A 56 -4.30 -15.89 13.29
N LYS A 57 -4.63 -15.93 14.57
CA LYS A 57 -5.83 -16.54 15.18
C LYS A 57 -7.19 -16.09 14.63
N ASN A 58 -7.24 -15.15 13.69
CA ASN A 58 -8.47 -14.52 13.19
C ASN A 58 -8.77 -14.75 11.71
N ASN A 59 -8.29 -15.83 11.09
CA ASN A 59 -8.60 -16.19 9.69
C ASN A 59 -8.23 -15.12 8.62
N LEU A 60 -7.41 -14.13 8.92
CA LEU A 60 -6.86 -13.23 7.92
C LEU A 60 -5.72 -13.97 7.20
N THR A 61 -5.97 -14.37 5.97
CA THR A 61 -4.91 -14.86 5.08
C THR A 61 -4.24 -13.63 4.47
N ILE A 62 -2.96 -13.43 4.76
CA ILE A 62 -2.15 -12.39 4.11
C ILE A 62 -1.65 -12.98 2.79
N TYR A 63 -1.97 -12.34 1.70
CA TYR A 63 -1.47 -12.66 0.37
C TYR A 63 -0.45 -11.58 0.00
N LEU A 64 0.76 -12.01 -0.30
CA LEU A 64 1.79 -11.15 -0.87
C LEU A 64 1.71 -11.23 -2.38
N ASP A 65 1.92 -10.13 -3.08
CA ASP A 65 1.86 -10.11 -4.54
C ASP A 65 3.03 -10.90 -5.13
N ILE A 66 4.26 -10.54 -4.83
CA ILE A 66 5.45 -11.29 -5.23
C ILE A 66 6.47 -11.26 -4.09
N LYS A 67 6.85 -12.45 -3.60
CA LYS A 67 7.95 -12.60 -2.64
C LYS A 67 9.14 -13.25 -3.30
N ALA A 68 10.31 -12.66 -3.15
CA ALA A 68 11.55 -13.21 -3.70
C ALA A 68 12.67 -13.18 -2.66
N GLU A 69 13.57 -14.15 -2.72
CA GLU A 69 14.86 -14.13 -2.03
C GLU A 69 15.93 -13.74 -3.04
N ILE A 70 16.50 -12.55 -2.86
CA ILE A 70 17.46 -11.94 -3.79
C ILE A 70 18.92 -12.26 -3.43
N ASN A 71 19.16 -12.58 -2.16
CA ASN A 71 20.43 -13.05 -1.61
C ASN A 71 20.12 -13.95 -0.41
N PRO A 72 21.05 -14.80 0.05
CA PRO A 72 20.83 -15.58 1.27
C PRO A 72 20.43 -14.69 2.45
N GLN A 73 19.24 -14.90 3.00
CA GLN A 73 18.64 -14.10 4.09
C GLN A 73 18.33 -12.63 3.71
N GLU A 74 18.12 -12.34 2.44
CA GLU A 74 17.62 -11.04 1.97
C GLU A 74 16.37 -11.26 1.11
N PHE A 75 15.23 -10.81 1.62
CA PHE A 75 13.90 -11.00 1.01
C PHE A 75 13.35 -9.68 0.50
N VAL A 76 12.73 -9.74 -0.65
CA VAL A 76 11.95 -8.63 -1.22
C VAL A 76 10.50 -9.07 -1.31
N ASP A 77 9.60 -8.21 -0.86
CA ASP A 77 8.17 -8.32 -1.02
C ASP A 77 7.67 -7.19 -1.90
N ILE A 78 6.95 -7.52 -2.97
CA ILE A 78 6.48 -6.55 -3.94
C ILE A 78 4.96 -6.61 -4.00
N GLU A 79 4.34 -5.52 -3.58
CA GLU A 79 2.91 -5.30 -3.62
C GLU A 79 2.55 -4.27 -4.68
N ILE A 80 1.47 -4.50 -5.41
CA ILE A 80 0.88 -3.48 -6.26
C ILE A 80 -0.54 -3.18 -5.81
N GLN A 81 -0.87 -1.89 -5.64
CA GLN A 81 -2.19 -1.47 -5.19
C GLN A 81 -2.64 -0.21 -5.94
N VAL A 82 -3.76 -0.31 -6.62
CA VAL A 82 -4.34 0.83 -7.35
C VAL A 82 -4.75 1.94 -6.39
N ARG A 83 -5.39 1.59 -5.26
CA ARG A 83 -6.01 2.55 -4.35
C ARG A 83 -5.30 2.64 -3.01
N ASN A 84 -5.27 3.84 -2.46
CA ASN A 84 -4.87 4.08 -1.08
C ASN A 84 -6.06 3.81 -0.15
N THR A 85 -6.01 2.71 0.59
CA THR A 85 -7.07 2.32 1.55
C THR A 85 -6.97 3.05 2.89
N GLY A 86 -5.98 3.92 3.06
CA GLY A 86 -5.70 4.63 4.32
C GLY A 86 -4.92 3.81 5.35
N GLU A 87 -4.65 2.53 5.08
CA GLU A 87 -3.95 1.60 6.01
C GLU A 87 -2.67 1.01 5.36
N ILE A 88 -2.17 1.66 4.29
CA ILE A 88 -1.04 1.12 3.51
C ILE A 88 0.25 1.07 4.34
N MET A 89 0.49 2.09 5.16
CA MET A 89 1.69 2.16 5.99
C MET A 89 1.72 1.04 7.04
N GLU A 90 0.60 0.82 7.71
CA GLU A 90 0.43 -0.21 8.73
C GLU A 90 0.56 -1.61 8.11
N ARG A 91 -0.06 -1.82 6.96
CA ARG A 91 0.05 -3.08 6.21
C ARG A 91 1.48 -3.35 5.76
N ALA A 92 2.18 -2.35 5.25
CA ALA A 92 3.58 -2.48 4.84
C ALA A 92 4.47 -2.91 6.02
N VAL A 93 4.31 -2.29 7.18
CA VAL A 93 5.05 -2.67 8.40
C VAL A 93 4.68 -4.08 8.85
N GLN A 94 3.39 -4.44 8.84
CA GLN A 94 2.91 -5.77 9.21
C GLN A 94 3.52 -6.86 8.33
N TYR A 95 3.50 -6.69 7.01
CA TYR A 95 4.03 -7.69 6.06
C TYR A 95 5.53 -7.88 6.24
N LEU A 96 6.29 -6.80 6.38
CA LEU A 96 7.72 -6.91 6.62
C LEU A 96 8.04 -7.59 7.96
N ALA A 97 7.31 -7.27 9.02
CA ALA A 97 7.48 -7.89 10.32
C ALA A 97 7.20 -9.40 10.27
N GLU A 98 6.20 -9.81 9.50
CA GLU A 98 5.87 -11.22 9.31
C GLU A 98 6.97 -11.96 8.55
N ILE A 99 7.46 -11.41 7.43
CA ILE A 99 8.57 -11.98 6.67
C ILE A 99 9.83 -12.07 7.53
N LEU A 100 10.13 -11.02 8.31
CA LEU A 100 11.26 -10.98 9.24
C LEU A 100 11.17 -12.14 10.26
N THR A 101 9.99 -12.32 10.84
CA THR A 101 9.74 -13.32 11.89
C THR A 101 9.82 -14.74 11.34
N LEU A 102 9.19 -14.99 10.19
CA LEU A 102 9.16 -16.30 9.55
C LEU A 102 10.53 -16.77 9.08
N ASN A 103 11.41 -15.85 8.70
CA ASN A 103 12.75 -16.18 8.17
C ASN A 103 13.88 -15.95 9.20
N CYS A 104 13.55 -15.57 10.42
CA CYS A 104 14.49 -15.51 11.53
C CYS A 104 14.94 -16.94 11.91
N ARG A 105 16.23 -17.19 11.97
CA ARG A 105 16.77 -18.48 12.34
C ARG A 105 17.85 -18.39 13.43
N LYS A 106 18.04 -19.48 14.17
CA LYS A 106 19.18 -19.60 15.07
C LYS A 106 20.49 -19.68 14.28
N LEU A 107 21.55 -19.15 14.85
CA LEU A 107 22.89 -19.31 14.29
C LEU A 107 23.29 -20.79 14.31
N THR A 108 23.98 -21.19 13.26
CA THR A 108 24.67 -22.51 13.21
C THR A 108 25.89 -22.49 14.13
N GLU A 109 26.36 -23.67 14.52
CA GLU A 109 27.58 -23.77 15.34
C GLU A 109 28.79 -23.13 14.64
N LYS A 110 28.93 -23.30 13.32
CA LYS A 110 30.00 -22.64 12.53
C LYS A 110 29.95 -21.11 12.61
N GLU A 111 28.75 -20.53 12.58
CA GLU A 111 28.59 -19.07 12.68
C GLU A 111 28.92 -18.56 14.09
N LYS A 112 28.62 -19.33 15.13
CA LYS A 112 29.00 -19.02 16.52
C LYS A 112 30.53 -19.14 16.71
N GLU A 113 31.15 -20.18 16.19
CA GLU A 113 32.61 -20.37 16.20
C GLU A 113 33.34 -19.27 15.44
N ALA A 114 32.73 -18.70 14.39
CA ALA A 114 33.23 -17.54 13.68
C ALA A 114 33.10 -16.20 14.47
N GLY A 115 32.71 -16.28 15.75
CA GLY A 115 32.69 -15.13 16.67
C GLY A 115 31.42 -14.28 16.62
N GLN A 116 30.33 -14.76 15.99
CA GLN A 116 29.05 -14.07 16.05
C GLN A 116 28.44 -14.21 17.44
N ARG A 117 28.23 -13.08 18.13
CA ARG A 117 27.69 -13.03 19.50
C ARG A 117 26.15 -13.14 19.58
N GLN A 118 25.49 -13.05 18.46
CA GLN A 118 24.01 -13.08 18.40
C GLN A 118 23.51 -14.53 18.52
N THR A 119 22.33 -14.69 19.10
CA THR A 119 21.65 -16.01 19.18
C THR A 119 20.92 -16.35 17.89
N TYR A 120 20.42 -15.30 17.20
CA TYR A 120 19.62 -15.43 15.99
C TYR A 120 20.21 -14.61 14.85
N LYS A 121 20.00 -15.10 13.63
CA LYS A 121 20.25 -14.36 12.40
C LYS A 121 18.94 -13.83 11.86
N TYR A 122 18.82 -12.52 11.84
CA TYR A 122 17.66 -11.83 11.28
C TYR A 122 17.88 -11.57 9.79
N PRO A 123 16.90 -11.87 8.94
CA PRO A 123 16.97 -11.55 7.53
C PRO A 123 16.95 -10.04 7.31
N LYS A 124 17.34 -9.62 6.11
CA LYS A 124 17.01 -8.31 5.59
C LYS A 124 15.70 -8.44 4.81
N VAL A 125 14.76 -7.54 5.04
CA VAL A 125 13.45 -7.54 4.39
C VAL A 125 13.20 -6.17 3.77
N ILE A 126 12.86 -6.18 2.49
CA ILE A 126 12.59 -4.99 1.70
C ILE A 126 11.17 -5.10 1.17
N GLY A 127 10.31 -4.14 1.48
CA GLY A 127 8.99 -4.00 0.87
C GLY A 127 9.04 -3.01 -0.27
N ILE A 128 8.48 -3.37 -1.41
CA ILE A 128 8.27 -2.49 -2.56
C ILE A 128 6.76 -2.38 -2.77
N TRP A 129 6.21 -1.19 -2.51
CA TRP A 129 4.81 -0.89 -2.67
C TRP A 129 4.59 -0.01 -3.89
N ILE A 130 4.06 -0.59 -4.97
CA ILE A 130 3.75 0.12 -6.21
C ILE A 130 2.30 0.61 -6.11
N MET A 131 2.13 1.93 -6.04
CA MET A 131 0.86 2.57 -5.73
C MET A 131 0.30 3.30 -6.94
N GLY A 132 -0.95 3.00 -7.30
CA GLY A 132 -1.70 3.77 -8.29
C GLY A 132 -2.08 5.16 -7.78
N GLU A 133 -2.36 5.30 -6.48
CA GLU A 133 -2.67 6.55 -5.79
C GLU A 133 -1.55 7.00 -4.85
N ASN A 134 -1.56 8.28 -4.46
CA ASN A 134 -0.56 8.82 -3.55
C ASN A 134 -0.76 8.32 -2.11
N VAL A 135 0.34 7.97 -1.46
CA VAL A 135 0.39 7.48 -0.06
C VAL A 135 1.18 8.45 0.81
N THR A 136 2.20 9.11 0.25
CA THR A 136 3.06 10.04 0.99
C THR A 136 2.86 11.47 0.54
N ASP A 137 3.14 12.45 1.41
CA ASP A 137 3.16 13.87 1.07
C ASP A 137 4.47 14.32 0.39
N ARG A 138 5.39 13.39 0.12
CA ARG A 138 6.65 13.68 -0.56
C ARG A 138 6.41 13.96 -2.04
N LYS A 139 7.30 14.76 -2.65
CA LYS A 139 7.16 15.16 -4.06
C LYS A 139 7.68 14.09 -5.03
N ASP A 140 8.69 13.32 -4.60
CA ASP A 140 9.30 12.30 -5.45
C ASP A 140 8.36 11.11 -5.65
N ALA A 141 8.42 10.53 -6.84
CA ALA A 141 7.60 9.35 -7.18
C ALA A 141 8.08 8.08 -6.48
N VAL A 142 9.34 8.00 -6.08
CA VAL A 142 9.89 6.88 -5.31
C VAL A 142 10.45 7.40 -3.99
N ASN A 143 9.94 6.85 -2.91
CA ASN A 143 10.29 7.23 -1.55
C ASN A 143 10.70 6.01 -0.74
N GLU A 144 11.83 6.11 -0.04
CA GLU A 144 12.30 5.09 0.89
C GLU A 144 11.98 5.49 2.33
N ALA A 145 11.44 4.53 3.08
CA ALA A 145 11.29 4.60 4.53
C ALA A 145 12.21 3.56 5.20
N CYS A 146 12.85 3.95 6.29
CA CYS A 146 13.75 3.12 7.07
C CYS A 146 13.56 3.35 8.56
N VAL A 147 14.13 2.47 9.39
CA VAL A 147 14.11 2.62 10.85
C VAL A 147 15.31 3.45 11.28
N ALA A 148 15.06 4.65 11.82
CA ALA A 148 16.10 5.59 12.21
C ALA A 148 15.73 6.33 13.49
N PHE A 149 16.73 6.83 14.21
CA PHE A 149 16.52 7.84 15.24
C PHE A 149 16.11 9.16 14.60
N PRO A 150 15.15 9.90 15.15
CA PRO A 150 14.78 11.20 14.64
C PRO A 150 15.97 12.19 14.78
N PRO A 151 16.04 13.24 13.96
CA PRO A 151 17.08 14.24 14.07
C PRO A 151 16.91 15.05 15.36
N THR A 152 18.04 15.50 15.91
CA THR A 152 18.10 16.44 17.03
C THR A 152 18.72 17.74 16.54
N GLU A 153 18.80 18.76 17.41
CA GLU A 153 19.51 20.01 17.08
C GLU A 153 20.98 19.79 16.70
N ARG A 154 21.61 18.72 17.19
CA ARG A 154 23.03 18.41 17.00
C ARG A 154 23.28 17.30 15.99
N ASP A 155 22.31 16.40 15.77
CA ASP A 155 22.50 15.19 14.99
C ASP A 155 21.50 15.07 13.85
N LYS A 156 21.94 14.51 12.73
CA LYS A 156 21.08 14.12 11.60
C LYS A 156 20.37 12.79 11.90
N TYR A 157 19.44 12.37 11.04
CA TYR A 157 18.87 11.03 11.08
C TYR A 157 19.97 9.97 11.10
N GLN A 158 19.89 9.06 12.07
CA GLN A 158 20.80 7.91 12.17
C GLN A 158 20.02 6.62 12.00
N ILE A 159 20.32 5.87 10.95
CA ILE A 159 19.71 4.58 10.67
C ILE A 159 20.08 3.60 11.79
N ILE A 160 19.06 3.01 12.44
CA ILE A 160 19.23 2.04 13.52
C ILE A 160 19.57 0.66 12.94
N THR A 161 18.92 0.31 11.83
CA THR A 161 19.09 -0.97 11.17
C THR A 161 18.75 -0.87 9.68
N ASP A 162 19.46 -1.63 8.86
CA ASP A 162 19.17 -1.81 7.43
C ASP A 162 18.30 -3.07 7.16
N LYS A 163 17.83 -3.72 8.24
CA LYS A 163 17.07 -4.97 8.14
C LYS A 163 15.64 -4.78 7.62
N LEU A 164 15.10 -3.58 7.77
CA LEU A 164 13.75 -3.22 7.31
C LEU A 164 13.82 -1.96 6.47
N ARG A 165 13.43 -2.07 5.20
CA ARG A 165 13.32 -0.95 4.26
C ARG A 165 12.01 -1.06 3.50
N ILE A 166 11.34 0.06 3.26
CA ILE A 166 10.10 0.13 2.49
C ILE A 166 10.29 1.15 1.39
N PHE A 167 9.95 0.77 0.16
CA PHE A 167 9.92 1.67 -0.99
C PHE A 167 8.48 1.87 -1.42
N PHE A 168 8.05 3.13 -1.47
CA PHE A 168 6.77 3.51 -2.06
C PHE A 168 7.05 4.07 -3.46
N VAL A 169 6.50 3.39 -4.47
CA VAL A 169 6.58 3.79 -5.88
C VAL A 169 5.21 4.32 -6.28
N GLU A 170 5.05 5.65 -6.28
CA GLU A 170 3.75 6.32 -6.43
C GLU A 170 3.57 6.77 -7.87
N LEU A 171 2.87 5.97 -8.67
CA LEU A 171 2.72 6.17 -10.11
C LEU A 171 2.06 7.50 -10.49
N GLN A 172 1.15 8.03 -9.65
CA GLN A 172 0.55 9.34 -9.90
C GLN A 172 1.54 10.49 -9.91
N LYS A 173 2.64 10.38 -9.16
CA LYS A 173 3.68 11.43 -9.09
C LYS A 173 4.66 11.38 -10.26
N PHE A 174 4.62 10.32 -11.05
CA PHE A 174 5.48 10.16 -12.21
C PHE A 174 4.90 10.88 -13.42
N HIS A 175 5.42 12.06 -13.73
CA HIS A 175 5.02 12.89 -14.86
C HIS A 175 6.25 13.47 -15.58
N PRO A 176 7.14 12.65 -16.13
CA PRO A 176 8.31 13.15 -16.83
C PRO A 176 7.90 13.85 -18.13
N LYS A 177 8.61 14.93 -18.48
CA LYS A 177 8.46 15.58 -19.79
C LYS A 177 8.96 14.68 -20.92
N HIS A 178 10.01 13.91 -20.64
CA HIS A 178 10.60 12.90 -21.50
C HIS A 178 11.00 11.70 -20.63
N ILE A 179 10.78 10.49 -21.13
CA ILE A 179 11.20 9.27 -20.44
C ILE A 179 12.70 9.06 -20.73
N ASP A 180 13.51 9.02 -19.69
CA ASP A 180 14.91 8.63 -19.83
C ASP A 180 15.00 7.11 -20.02
N ARG A 181 15.15 6.68 -21.26
CA ARG A 181 15.23 5.26 -21.64
C ARG A 181 16.47 4.54 -21.10
N LYS A 182 17.48 5.27 -20.62
CA LYS A 182 18.65 4.71 -19.92
C LYS A 182 18.36 4.47 -18.42
N ASN A 183 17.35 5.11 -17.91
CA ASN A 183 16.88 4.92 -16.52
C ASN A 183 15.73 3.89 -16.51
N MET A 184 16.04 2.64 -16.22
CA MET A 184 15.03 1.57 -16.19
C MET A 184 13.89 1.83 -15.18
N LEU A 185 14.08 2.66 -14.16
CA LEU A 185 13.01 3.09 -13.28
C LEU A 185 11.96 3.91 -14.04
N ASP A 186 12.39 4.89 -14.83
CA ASP A 186 11.46 5.70 -15.65
C ASP A 186 10.72 4.84 -16.66
N VAL A 187 11.43 3.88 -17.27
CA VAL A 187 10.88 2.94 -18.24
C VAL A 187 9.78 2.06 -17.58
N TRP A 188 10.08 1.46 -16.43
CA TRP A 188 9.10 0.62 -15.72
C TRP A 188 7.91 1.41 -15.18
N MET A 189 8.14 2.61 -14.66
CA MET A 189 7.02 3.47 -14.21
C MET A 189 6.13 3.88 -15.40
N ALA A 190 6.72 4.19 -16.56
CA ALA A 190 5.95 4.48 -17.77
C ALA A 190 5.14 3.26 -18.23
N PHE A 191 5.75 2.07 -18.25
CA PHE A 191 5.07 0.82 -18.59
C PHE A 191 3.88 0.52 -17.66
N LEU A 192 4.09 0.64 -16.35
CA LEU A 192 3.03 0.39 -15.36
C LEU A 192 1.87 1.40 -15.47
N LYS A 193 2.13 2.63 -15.92
CA LYS A 193 1.08 3.63 -16.18
C LYS A 193 0.37 3.42 -17.50
N ASN A 194 1.11 3.08 -18.54
CA ASN A 194 0.60 2.85 -19.88
C ASN A 194 1.50 1.86 -20.63
N PRO A 195 1.16 0.57 -20.66
CA PRO A 195 1.94 -0.44 -21.37
C PRO A 195 2.10 -0.18 -22.88
N LEU A 196 1.22 0.62 -23.49
CA LEU A 196 1.24 0.98 -24.90
C LEU A 196 1.92 2.32 -25.19
N ASN A 197 2.70 2.85 -24.24
CA ASN A 197 3.42 4.10 -24.43
C ASN A 197 4.51 3.92 -25.52
N ASP A 198 4.42 4.71 -26.60
CA ASP A 198 5.30 4.61 -27.79
C ASP A 198 6.77 4.88 -27.45
N ASP A 199 7.06 5.70 -26.43
CA ASP A 199 8.43 6.06 -26.05
C ASP A 199 9.24 4.88 -25.47
N ILE A 200 8.61 3.78 -25.09
CA ILE A 200 9.27 2.65 -24.41
C ILE A 200 9.11 1.30 -25.12
N GLN A 201 8.31 1.22 -26.20
CA GLN A 201 7.95 -0.08 -26.82
C GLN A 201 9.11 -0.83 -27.47
N ASP A 202 10.18 -0.13 -27.83
CA ASP A 202 11.39 -0.74 -28.39
C ASP A 202 12.42 -1.16 -27.33
N VAL A 203 12.17 -0.89 -26.02
CA VAL A 203 12.99 -1.39 -24.93
C VAL A 203 12.76 -2.90 -24.81
N PRO A 204 13.82 -3.74 -24.85
CA PRO A 204 13.66 -5.20 -24.91
C PRO A 204 12.82 -5.79 -23.76
N GLU A 205 13.06 -5.33 -22.54
CA GLU A 205 12.36 -5.79 -21.35
C GLU A 205 10.88 -5.40 -21.39
N VAL A 206 10.56 -4.21 -21.88
CA VAL A 206 9.18 -3.74 -22.04
C VAL A 206 8.46 -4.56 -23.11
N LYS A 207 9.14 -4.85 -24.22
CA LYS A 207 8.58 -5.67 -25.27
C LYS A 207 8.21 -7.07 -24.77
N GLU A 208 9.10 -7.71 -24.02
CA GLU A 208 8.86 -9.03 -23.40
C GLU A 208 7.68 -8.96 -22.41
N ALA A 209 7.62 -7.94 -21.56
CA ALA A 209 6.52 -7.73 -20.63
C ALA A 209 5.19 -7.47 -21.35
N LEU A 210 5.20 -6.65 -22.40
CA LEU A 210 4.01 -6.33 -23.19
C LEU A 210 3.51 -7.55 -23.95
N ASP A 211 4.39 -8.36 -24.54
CA ASP A 211 4.01 -9.59 -25.24
C ASP A 211 3.37 -10.59 -24.25
N THR A 212 3.94 -10.73 -23.06
CA THR A 212 3.32 -11.53 -21.97
C THR A 212 1.94 -10.99 -21.59
N LEU A 213 1.80 -9.67 -21.43
CA LEU A 213 0.53 -9.04 -21.10
C LEU A 213 -0.52 -9.27 -22.20
N LYS A 214 -0.11 -9.22 -23.48
CA LYS A 214 -0.99 -9.53 -24.62
C LYS A 214 -1.42 -11.00 -24.62
N GLU A 215 -0.49 -11.94 -24.37
CA GLU A 215 -0.81 -13.37 -24.23
C GLU A 215 -1.87 -13.60 -23.16
N ILE A 216 -1.66 -13.08 -21.95
CA ILE A 216 -2.58 -13.16 -20.81
C ILE A 216 -3.93 -12.52 -21.17
N SER A 217 -3.92 -11.35 -21.83
CA SER A 217 -5.13 -10.62 -22.20
C SER A 217 -5.94 -11.34 -23.29
N ALA A 218 -5.30 -12.15 -24.13
CA ALA A 218 -5.96 -12.95 -25.16
C ALA A 218 -6.54 -14.25 -24.59
N ASP A 219 -6.01 -14.76 -23.50
CA ASP A 219 -6.46 -16.00 -22.86
C ASP A 219 -7.83 -15.81 -22.20
N LYS A 220 -8.75 -16.72 -22.49
CA LYS A 220 -10.14 -16.64 -22.04
C LYS A 220 -10.26 -16.92 -20.53
N ASP A 221 -9.52 -17.89 -20.02
CA ASP A 221 -9.60 -18.30 -18.62
C ASP A 221 -8.94 -17.24 -17.72
N GLU A 222 -7.82 -16.65 -18.15
CA GLU A 222 -7.15 -15.53 -17.47
C GLU A 222 -8.08 -14.29 -17.38
N ARG A 223 -8.80 -13.98 -18.47
CA ARG A 223 -9.80 -12.90 -18.48
C ARG A 223 -10.95 -13.17 -17.53
N GLU A 224 -11.46 -14.39 -17.47
CA GLU A 224 -12.55 -14.75 -16.57
C GLU A 224 -12.13 -14.60 -15.11
N ILE A 225 -10.94 -15.08 -14.73
CA ILE A 225 -10.38 -14.92 -13.39
C ILE A 225 -10.18 -13.44 -13.06
N TYR A 226 -9.64 -12.66 -13.99
CA TYR A 226 -9.44 -11.21 -13.80
C TYR A 226 -10.77 -10.51 -13.50
N TYR A 227 -11.82 -10.73 -14.31
CA TYR A 227 -13.12 -10.08 -14.09
C TYR A 227 -13.80 -10.56 -12.81
N LEU A 228 -13.69 -11.83 -12.46
CA LEU A 228 -14.22 -12.36 -11.21
C LEU A 228 -13.60 -11.66 -10.00
N ARG A 229 -12.28 -11.46 -10.00
CA ARG A 229 -11.57 -10.73 -8.93
C ARG A 229 -11.99 -9.27 -8.86
N GLN A 230 -12.07 -8.59 -10.01
CA GLN A 230 -12.56 -7.21 -10.09
C GLN A 230 -13.98 -7.08 -9.49
N HIS A 231 -14.90 -7.98 -9.80
CA HIS A 231 -16.24 -7.98 -9.24
C HIS A 231 -16.25 -8.17 -7.72
N THR A 232 -15.41 -9.06 -7.20
CA THR A 232 -15.29 -9.30 -5.75
C THR A 232 -14.76 -8.06 -5.04
N GLU A 233 -13.74 -7.42 -5.59
CA GLU A 233 -13.16 -6.18 -5.06
C GLU A 233 -14.18 -5.03 -5.07
N PHE A 234 -14.91 -4.86 -6.18
CA PHE A 234 -15.99 -3.87 -6.28
C PHE A 234 -17.09 -4.10 -5.26
N GLY A 235 -17.48 -5.35 -5.04
CA GLY A 235 -18.45 -5.72 -4.00
C GLY A 235 -18.01 -5.28 -2.61
N TYR A 236 -16.79 -5.62 -2.23
CA TYR A 236 -16.20 -5.26 -0.95
C TYR A 236 -16.10 -3.74 -0.74
N ILE A 237 -15.65 -3.01 -1.77
CA ILE A 237 -15.54 -1.54 -1.72
C ILE A 237 -16.93 -0.91 -1.59
N SER A 238 -17.91 -1.40 -2.31
CA SER A 238 -19.29 -0.92 -2.24
C SER A 238 -19.87 -1.09 -0.84
N GLU A 239 -19.72 -2.26 -0.25
CA GLU A 239 -20.16 -2.54 1.13
C GLU A 239 -19.47 -1.65 2.16
N LYS A 240 -18.14 -1.47 2.03
CA LYS A 240 -17.37 -0.56 2.89
C LYS A 240 -17.86 0.88 2.79
N ASN A 241 -18.09 1.38 1.57
CA ASN A 241 -18.57 2.74 1.34
C ASN A 241 -19.97 2.96 1.95
N VAL A 242 -20.87 2.00 1.82
CA VAL A 242 -22.19 2.04 2.43
C VAL A 242 -22.07 2.07 3.96
N ALA A 243 -21.24 1.22 4.55
CA ALA A 243 -21.02 1.20 5.99
C ALA A 243 -20.43 2.52 6.52
N VAL A 244 -19.47 3.10 5.81
CA VAL A 244 -18.88 4.41 6.15
C VAL A 244 -19.91 5.53 6.06
N ALA A 245 -20.73 5.56 5.00
CA ALA A 245 -21.80 6.55 4.86
C ALA A 245 -22.82 6.46 5.99
N GLN A 246 -23.23 5.25 6.35
CA GLN A 246 -24.16 5.02 7.47
C GLN A 246 -23.55 5.43 8.83
N ALA A 247 -22.26 5.14 9.06
CA ALA A 247 -21.57 5.52 10.28
C ALA A 247 -21.44 7.05 10.39
N LEU A 248 -21.14 7.73 9.28
CA LEU A 248 -21.05 9.20 9.21
C LEU A 248 -22.40 9.85 9.51
N GLU A 249 -23.47 9.34 8.92
CA GLU A 249 -24.84 9.86 9.16
C GLU A 249 -25.25 9.67 10.61
N LYS A 250 -24.97 8.49 11.17
CA LYS A 250 -25.20 8.20 12.59
C LYS A 250 -24.39 9.10 13.51
N GLY A 251 -23.13 9.37 13.18
CA GLY A 251 -22.26 10.30 13.90
C GLY A 251 -22.83 11.74 13.89
N LYS A 252 -23.22 12.24 12.72
CA LYS A 252 -23.85 13.58 12.58
C LYS A 252 -25.16 13.69 13.35
N LYS A 253 -25.95 12.64 13.38
CA LYS A 253 -27.19 12.61 14.17
C LYS A 253 -26.90 12.70 15.65
N LEU A 254 -25.96 11.90 16.15
CA LEU A 254 -25.56 11.90 17.56
C LEU A 254 -24.97 13.26 17.99
N GLU A 255 -24.17 13.90 17.14
CA GLU A 255 -23.63 15.22 17.40
C GLU A 255 -24.72 16.28 17.50
N ARG A 256 -25.72 16.25 16.59
CA ARG A 256 -26.88 17.15 16.65
C ARG A 256 -27.71 16.92 17.92
N GLU A 257 -27.92 15.68 18.35
CA GLU A 257 -28.62 15.34 19.58
C GLU A 257 -27.86 15.85 20.81
N LYS A 258 -26.55 15.68 20.86
CA LYS A 258 -25.70 16.22 21.95
C LYS A 258 -25.76 17.75 22.01
N ALA A 259 -25.56 18.41 20.87
CA ALA A 259 -25.62 19.86 20.80
C ALA A 259 -27.00 20.40 21.23
N LYS A 260 -28.08 19.68 20.86
CA LYS A 260 -29.44 20.05 21.30
C LYS A 260 -29.62 19.85 22.82
N ALA A 261 -29.11 18.76 23.38
CA ALA A 261 -29.15 18.50 24.83
C ALA A 261 -28.39 19.56 25.63
N GLU A 262 -27.21 20.00 25.17
CA GLU A 262 -26.43 21.06 25.80
C GLU A 262 -27.17 22.42 25.76
N LYS A 263 -27.85 22.73 24.65
CA LYS A 263 -28.68 23.91 24.52
C LYS A 263 -29.85 23.89 25.50
N VAL A 264 -30.52 22.74 25.63
CA VAL A 264 -31.63 22.54 26.58
C VAL A 264 -31.15 22.70 28.02
N GLU A 265 -30.00 22.12 28.37
CA GLU A 265 -29.44 22.26 29.72
C GLU A 265 -29.07 23.72 30.02
N SER A 266 -28.47 24.42 29.07
CA SER A 266 -28.17 25.84 29.17
C SER A 266 -29.44 26.69 29.38
N ALA A 267 -30.50 26.40 28.58
CA ALA A 267 -31.77 27.07 28.70
C ALA A 267 -32.43 26.88 30.07
N LYS A 268 -32.38 25.65 30.62
CA LYS A 268 -32.87 25.35 31.99
C LYS A 268 -32.13 26.16 33.05
N LYS A 269 -30.80 26.31 32.95
CA LYS A 269 -29.98 27.12 33.86
C LYS A 269 -30.35 28.59 33.73
N MET A 270 -30.66 29.11 32.54
CA MET A 270 -31.07 30.47 32.33
C MET A 270 -32.49 30.76 32.88
N LEU A 271 -33.41 29.84 32.70
CA LEU A 271 -34.77 29.90 33.30
C LEU A 271 -34.68 29.95 34.83
N SER A 272 -33.84 29.14 35.48
CA SER A 272 -33.68 29.15 36.90
C SER A 272 -33.07 30.44 37.47
N LYS A 273 -32.42 31.25 36.62
CA LYS A 273 -31.89 32.57 36.94
C LYS A 273 -32.88 33.74 36.61
N GLY A 274 -34.06 33.40 36.11
CA GLY A 274 -35.12 34.39 35.86
C GLY A 274 -35.00 35.18 34.54
N LEU A 275 -34.23 34.65 33.56
CA LEU A 275 -34.20 35.28 32.22
C LEU A 275 -35.53 35.10 31.51
N SER A 276 -35.86 36.03 30.58
CA SER A 276 -37.08 35.94 29.76
C SER A 276 -36.98 34.79 28.75
N ILE A 277 -38.13 34.25 28.32
CA ILE A 277 -38.22 33.20 27.32
C ILE A 277 -37.64 33.68 25.98
N GLU A 278 -37.85 34.96 25.65
CA GLU A 278 -37.33 35.60 24.45
C GLU A 278 -35.79 35.64 24.49
N ASP A 279 -35.19 36.12 25.57
CA ASP A 279 -33.74 36.18 25.72
C ASP A 279 -33.10 34.78 25.66
N ILE A 280 -33.73 33.80 26.32
CA ILE A 280 -33.22 32.39 26.31
C ILE A 280 -33.27 31.80 24.91
N SER A 281 -34.35 32.07 24.14
CA SER A 281 -34.48 31.64 22.75
C SER A 281 -33.35 32.25 21.89
N ASP A 282 -33.08 33.55 22.04
CA ASP A 282 -32.04 34.26 21.30
C ASP A 282 -30.62 33.73 21.63
N PHE A 283 -30.32 33.50 22.92
CA PHE A 283 -28.99 32.98 23.36
C PHE A 283 -28.74 31.52 22.99
N THR A 284 -29.77 30.67 23.05
CA THR A 284 -29.57 29.22 22.84
C THR A 284 -29.89 28.79 21.42
N GLY A 285 -30.64 29.59 20.68
CA GLY A 285 -31.17 29.24 19.36
C GLY A 285 -32.22 28.13 19.41
N LEU A 286 -32.84 27.89 20.59
CA LEU A 286 -34.05 27.07 20.72
C LEU A 286 -35.25 27.90 20.37
N SER A 287 -36.28 27.30 19.78
CA SER A 287 -37.53 28.00 19.51
C SER A 287 -38.25 28.37 20.82
N LEU A 288 -39.07 29.45 20.76
CA LEU A 288 -39.87 29.87 21.91
C LEU A 288 -40.75 28.75 22.48
N GLU A 289 -41.28 27.90 21.60
CA GLU A 289 -42.06 26.71 22.01
C GLU A 289 -41.22 25.65 22.74
N GLU A 290 -39.97 25.48 22.31
CA GLU A 290 -39.03 24.54 22.99
C GLU A 290 -38.66 25.09 24.37
N VAL A 291 -38.39 26.39 24.51
CA VAL A 291 -38.08 27.02 25.80
C VAL A 291 -39.28 26.98 26.76
N LYS A 292 -40.52 27.19 26.27
CA LYS A 292 -41.75 27.10 27.08
C LYS A 292 -42.04 25.69 27.65
N LYS A 293 -41.46 24.62 27.04
CA LYS A 293 -41.67 23.24 27.46
C LYS A 293 -40.59 22.76 28.45
N LEU A 294 -39.61 23.57 28.80
CA LEU A 294 -38.55 23.27 29.73
C LEU A 294 -38.91 23.56 31.18
#